data_2f947c7bff222af1072d9a0e97cd1548
#
_entry.id   2f947c7bff222af1072d9a0e97cd1548
#
_cell.length_a   1.000
_cell.length_b   1.000
_cell.length_c   1.000
_cell.angle_alpha   90.00
_cell.angle_beta   90.00
_cell.angle_gamma   90.00
#
_symmetry.space_group_name_H-M   'P 1'
#
loop_
_entity.id
_entity.type
_entity.pdbx_description
1 polymer ?
#
loop_
_entity_poly.entity_id
_entity_poly.type
_entity_poly.pdbx_seq_one_letter_code
_entity_poly.pdbx_strand_id
1 'polypeptide(L)'
;VLPPPQMLAHPGPGVGGPGPGIISPVGYEEYMAGGGLAGPPPDGMTPRIGNGLPLSQVGFLGPDGMQVRWDVATAGGFDSSPLVTPGRYDFPQGAIYRLKLTNIPGREGTELYPTLEVAPTTPRTSAFLAHNTVPVQLTDEDLDQVTTGNFVTKVVYLPDPDYQELAVAGVETLVSTRLDPGIDPVVEADRRGSILAIIRIGNKD
;
A
#
# COMPACT_ATOMS: atom_id res chain seq x y z
N VAL A 1 -17.25 12.53 11.56
CA VAL A 1 -15.80 12.29 11.62
C VAL A 1 -15.58 10.85 11.18
N LEU A 2 -14.80 10.62 10.12
CA LEU A 2 -14.47 9.26 9.66
C LEU A 2 -13.38 8.69 10.58
N PRO A 3 -13.43 7.39 10.92
CA PRO A 3 -12.42 6.77 11.75
C PRO A 3 -11.08 6.70 11.01
N PRO A 4 -9.95 6.63 11.74
CA PRO A 4 -8.65 6.42 11.13
C PRO A 4 -8.58 5.06 10.44
N PRO A 5 -7.79 4.93 9.38
CA PRO A 5 -7.54 3.65 8.75
C PRO A 5 -6.80 2.72 9.72
N GLN A 6 -7.11 1.43 9.66
CA GLN A 6 -6.45 0.41 10.46
C GLN A 6 -5.60 -0.49 9.58
N MET A 7 -4.54 -1.04 10.14
CA MET A 7 -3.62 -1.95 9.49
C MET A 7 -3.65 -3.32 10.19
N LEU A 8 -3.86 -4.37 9.41
CA LEU A 8 -3.71 -5.75 9.86
C LEU A 8 -2.38 -6.30 9.36
N ALA A 9 -1.64 -6.95 10.25
CA ALA A 9 -0.37 -7.58 9.92
C ALA A 9 -0.39 -9.07 10.34
N HIS A 10 0.12 -9.92 9.47
CA HIS A 10 0.27 -11.34 9.75
C HIS A 10 1.69 -11.78 9.37
N PRO A 11 2.55 -12.13 10.35
CA PRO A 11 3.77 -12.82 10.07
C PRO A 11 3.46 -14.29 9.77
N GLY A 12 3.71 -14.74 8.57
CA GLY A 12 3.58 -16.13 8.18
C GLY A 12 4.94 -16.82 8.02
N PRO A 13 5.04 -18.14 8.18
CA PRO A 13 6.24 -18.89 7.81
C PRO A 13 6.49 -18.68 6.32
N GLY A 14 7.75 -18.47 5.94
CA GLY A 14 8.14 -18.33 4.54
C GLY A 14 7.68 -19.53 3.74
N VAL A 15 6.63 -19.37 2.96
CA VAL A 15 6.19 -20.42 2.01
C VAL A 15 7.09 -20.25 0.80
N GLY A 16 7.90 -21.28 0.50
CA GLY A 16 8.74 -21.32 -0.70
C GLY A 16 7.90 -21.49 -1.97
N GLY A 17 6.93 -20.59 -2.19
CA GLY A 17 6.19 -20.48 -3.43
C GLY A 17 6.73 -19.33 -4.27
N PRO A 18 6.48 -19.31 -5.59
CA PRO A 18 6.74 -18.11 -6.38
C PRO A 18 5.99 -16.96 -5.70
N GLY A 19 6.72 -15.89 -5.36
CA GLY A 19 6.10 -14.67 -4.84
C GLY A 19 4.92 -14.27 -5.74
N PRO A 20 3.96 -13.48 -5.25
CA PRO A 20 2.83 -13.08 -6.08
C PRO A 20 3.37 -12.50 -7.38
N GLY A 21 3.11 -13.23 -8.47
CA GLY A 21 3.56 -12.80 -9.80
C GLY A 21 3.05 -11.40 -10.05
N ILE A 22 3.82 -10.60 -10.76
CA ILE A 22 3.38 -9.29 -11.23
C ILE A 22 2.15 -9.55 -12.10
N ILE A 23 0.97 -9.28 -11.58
CA ILE A 23 -0.20 -9.16 -12.41
C ILE A 23 -0.15 -7.75 -12.95
N SER A 24 0.52 -7.59 -14.10
CA SER A 24 0.35 -6.37 -14.88
C SER A 24 -1.14 -6.22 -15.15
N PRO A 25 -1.77 -5.09 -14.84
CA PRO A 25 -3.16 -4.88 -15.22
C PRO A 25 -3.25 -5.06 -16.73
N VAL A 26 -4.07 -6.02 -17.16
CA VAL A 26 -4.37 -6.23 -18.57
C VAL A 26 -4.92 -4.90 -19.09
N GLY A 27 -4.20 -4.28 -20.02
CA GLY A 27 -4.64 -3.03 -20.64
C GLY A 27 -3.77 -1.80 -20.37
N TYR A 28 -2.64 -1.91 -19.66
CA TYR A 28 -1.75 -0.75 -19.45
C TYR A 28 -1.17 -0.23 -20.79
N GLU A 29 -0.87 -1.11 -21.74
CA GLU A 29 -0.34 -0.73 -23.05
C GLU A 29 -1.42 -0.12 -23.96
N GLU A 30 -2.66 -0.55 -23.83
CA GLU A 30 -3.77 -0.04 -24.67
C GLU A 30 -4.20 1.37 -24.23
N TYR A 31 -4.01 1.74 -22.96
CA TYR A 31 -4.30 3.08 -22.45
C TYR A 31 -3.24 4.14 -22.81
N MET A 32 -2.02 3.74 -23.11
CA MET A 32 -0.95 4.68 -23.48
C MET A 32 -1.05 5.17 -24.93
N ALA A 33 -1.84 4.52 -25.79
CA ALA A 33 -1.98 4.87 -27.21
C ALA A 33 -3.08 5.91 -27.53
N GLY A 34 -3.91 6.27 -26.55
CA GLY A 34 -5.03 7.20 -26.71
C GLY A 34 -4.74 8.62 -26.19
N GLY A 35 -3.95 9.41 -26.92
CA GLY A 35 -3.72 10.81 -26.62
C GLY A 35 -4.98 11.66 -26.74
N GLY A 36 -5.60 12.04 -25.62
CA GLY A 36 -6.68 13.01 -25.52
C GLY A 36 -6.42 14.02 -24.42
N LEU A 37 -6.23 15.29 -24.79
CA LEU A 37 -6.12 16.42 -23.88
C LEU A 37 -7.46 16.58 -23.11
N ALA A 38 -7.50 16.18 -21.87
CA ALA A 38 -8.62 16.45 -20.97
C ALA A 38 -8.33 17.72 -20.17
N GLY A 39 -9.29 18.64 -20.15
CA GLY A 39 -9.26 19.86 -19.31
C GLY A 39 -9.29 19.54 -17.81
N PRO A 40 -9.09 20.54 -16.94
CA PRO A 40 -9.10 20.34 -15.49
C PRO A 40 -10.43 19.73 -15.04
N PRO A 41 -10.42 18.77 -14.10
CA PRO A 41 -11.63 18.14 -13.60
C PRO A 41 -12.52 19.15 -12.85
N PRO A 42 -13.85 19.03 -12.92
CA PRO A 42 -14.75 19.81 -12.10
C PRO A 42 -14.53 19.53 -10.60
N ASP A 43 -14.75 20.57 -9.77
CA ASP A 43 -14.56 20.51 -8.32
C ASP A 43 -15.21 19.27 -7.69
N GLY A 44 -14.43 18.49 -6.95
CA GLY A 44 -14.87 17.27 -6.24
C GLY A 44 -14.43 15.94 -6.86
N MET A 45 -13.69 15.93 -7.97
CA MET A 45 -13.12 14.71 -8.52
C MET A 45 -11.72 14.41 -7.96
N THR A 46 -11.44 13.14 -7.70
CA THR A 46 -10.10 12.66 -7.37
C THR A 46 -9.09 13.03 -8.47
N PRO A 47 -7.86 13.40 -8.13
CA PRO A 47 -6.82 13.67 -9.11
C PRO A 47 -6.64 12.47 -10.05
N ARG A 48 -6.46 12.72 -11.33
CA ARG A 48 -6.26 11.69 -12.35
C ARG A 48 -4.96 11.93 -13.09
N ILE A 49 -4.21 10.87 -13.35
CA ILE A 49 -3.09 10.94 -14.30
C ILE A 49 -3.65 11.11 -15.72
N GLY A 50 -2.85 11.59 -16.66
CA GLY A 50 -3.25 11.91 -18.03
C GLY A 50 -4.01 10.83 -18.83
N ASN A 51 -4.06 9.59 -18.34
CA ASN A 51 -4.88 8.49 -18.87
C ASN A 51 -6.22 8.30 -18.10
N GLY A 52 -6.58 9.19 -17.21
CA GLY A 52 -7.89 9.22 -16.57
C GLY A 52 -8.09 8.23 -15.40
N LEU A 53 -7.08 7.49 -14.99
CA LEU A 53 -7.18 6.60 -13.83
C LEU A 53 -7.23 7.41 -12.53
N PRO A 54 -8.13 7.04 -11.60
CA PRO A 54 -8.15 7.66 -10.28
C PRO A 54 -6.89 7.33 -9.50
N LEU A 55 -6.44 8.27 -8.66
CA LEU A 55 -5.24 8.15 -7.84
C LEU A 55 -5.61 7.99 -6.37
N SER A 56 -4.77 7.26 -5.64
CA SER A 56 -4.75 7.26 -4.18
C SER A 56 -3.39 7.72 -3.69
N GLN A 57 -3.39 8.73 -2.81
CA GLN A 57 -2.16 9.14 -2.17
C GLN A 57 -1.78 8.14 -1.08
N VAL A 58 -0.60 7.54 -1.23
CA VAL A 58 -0.01 6.61 -0.26
C VAL A 58 1.09 7.34 0.50
N GLY A 59 1.00 7.32 1.83
CA GLY A 59 1.99 7.88 2.73
C GLY A 59 2.83 6.78 3.37
N PHE A 60 4.12 6.72 3.06
CA PHE A 60 5.08 5.85 3.75
C PHE A 60 5.57 6.57 4.99
N LEU A 61 5.19 6.05 6.17
CA LEU A 61 5.40 6.72 7.45
C LEU A 61 6.71 6.35 8.16
N GLY A 62 7.31 5.23 7.80
CA GLY A 62 8.56 4.81 8.44
C GLY A 62 9.04 3.43 7.99
N PRO A 63 10.22 3.03 8.45
CA PRO A 63 11.14 3.76 9.32
C PRO A 63 11.77 5.00 8.65
N ASP A 64 12.13 6.01 9.46
CA ASP A 64 12.64 7.30 8.97
C ASP A 64 13.94 7.13 8.18
N GLY A 65 14.01 7.80 7.03
CA GLY A 65 15.19 7.76 6.16
C GLY A 65 15.27 6.56 5.22
N MET A 66 14.38 5.58 5.35
CA MET A 66 14.25 4.49 4.38
C MET A 66 13.91 5.07 3.00
N GLN A 67 14.44 4.47 1.96
CA GLN A 67 14.15 4.87 0.59
C GLN A 67 13.24 3.84 -0.09
N VAL A 68 12.20 4.35 -0.74
CA VAL A 68 11.23 3.56 -1.51
C VAL A 68 11.36 3.92 -2.98
N ARG A 69 11.49 2.92 -3.85
CA ARG A 69 11.49 3.06 -5.31
C ARG A 69 10.50 2.08 -5.93
N TRP A 70 10.04 2.38 -7.13
CA TRP A 70 9.13 1.53 -7.92
C TRP A 70 9.48 1.63 -9.40
N ASP A 71 8.88 0.74 -10.19
CA ASP A 71 9.05 0.73 -11.63
C ASP A 71 8.23 1.86 -12.27
N VAL A 72 8.85 2.64 -13.14
CA VAL A 72 8.21 3.71 -13.92
C VAL A 72 8.26 3.38 -15.41
N ALA A 73 9.45 3.20 -15.96
CA ALA A 73 9.65 2.95 -17.37
C ALA A 73 10.02 1.49 -17.69
N THR A 74 10.70 0.82 -16.76
CA THR A 74 11.21 -0.55 -16.98
C THR A 74 10.80 -1.48 -15.86
N ALA A 75 10.12 -2.56 -16.19
CA ALA A 75 9.74 -3.57 -15.21
C ALA A 75 10.98 -4.17 -14.52
N GLY A 76 11.01 -4.13 -13.19
CA GLY A 76 12.16 -4.55 -12.39
C GLY A 76 13.34 -3.56 -12.37
N GLY A 77 13.17 -2.39 -12.97
CA GLY A 77 14.22 -1.36 -13.02
C GLY A 77 14.26 -0.47 -11.78
N PHE A 78 13.17 -0.36 -11.06
CA PHE A 78 13.03 0.52 -9.88
C PHE A 78 13.57 1.93 -10.14
N ASP A 79 13.21 2.46 -11.31
CA ASP A 79 13.79 3.67 -11.92
C ASP A 79 13.08 4.97 -11.49
N SER A 80 12.14 4.90 -10.53
CA SER A 80 11.60 6.10 -9.91
C SER A 80 12.67 6.88 -9.13
N SER A 81 12.46 8.17 -8.95
CA SER A 81 13.22 8.91 -7.94
C SER A 81 13.00 8.29 -6.56
N PRO A 82 14.02 8.22 -5.69
CA PRO A 82 13.86 7.67 -4.35
C PRO A 82 12.91 8.52 -3.53
N LEU A 83 11.86 7.91 -2.97
CA LEU A 83 11.01 8.52 -1.98
C LEU A 83 11.59 8.22 -0.60
N VAL A 84 12.03 9.25 0.09
CA VAL A 84 12.57 9.11 1.46
C VAL A 84 11.42 9.19 2.46
N THR A 85 11.36 8.24 3.38
CA THR A 85 10.35 8.23 4.44
C THR A 85 10.70 9.18 5.59
N PRO A 86 9.70 9.87 6.19
CA PRO A 86 8.30 9.90 5.79
C PRO A 86 8.07 10.65 4.47
N GLY A 87 7.32 10.04 3.57
CA GLY A 87 7.06 10.63 2.25
C GLY A 87 5.76 10.10 1.65
N ARG A 88 5.24 10.77 0.61
CA ARG A 88 3.96 10.39 -0.03
C ARG A 88 4.07 10.47 -1.55
N TYR A 89 3.28 9.62 -2.20
CA TYR A 89 3.17 9.59 -3.65
C TYR A 89 1.77 9.16 -4.07
N ASP A 90 1.33 9.65 -5.23
CA ASP A 90 0.01 9.36 -5.79
C ASP A 90 0.10 8.18 -6.75
N PHE A 91 -0.44 7.02 -6.34
CA PHE A 91 -0.46 5.81 -7.14
C PHE A 91 -1.80 5.63 -7.84
N PRO A 92 -1.85 5.23 -9.13
CA PRO A 92 -3.05 4.75 -9.78
C PRO A 92 -3.73 3.61 -9.00
N GLN A 93 -5.04 3.68 -8.91
CA GLN A 93 -5.85 2.66 -8.22
C GLN A 93 -6.02 1.40 -9.06
N GLY A 94 -6.32 0.28 -8.39
CA GLY A 94 -6.58 -1.00 -9.05
C GLY A 94 -5.34 -1.67 -9.62
N ALA A 95 -4.14 -1.31 -9.14
CA ALA A 95 -2.87 -1.83 -9.63
C ALA A 95 -1.98 -2.36 -8.50
N ILE A 96 -1.06 -3.24 -8.86
CA ILE A 96 -0.03 -3.79 -7.98
C ILE A 96 1.31 -3.23 -8.41
N TYR A 97 2.02 -2.63 -7.48
CA TYR A 97 3.33 -2.03 -7.68
C TYR A 97 4.40 -2.87 -7.00
N ARG A 98 5.45 -3.18 -7.73
CA ARG A 98 6.66 -3.75 -7.15
C ARG A 98 7.51 -2.59 -6.61
N LEU A 99 7.87 -2.67 -5.34
CA LEU A 99 8.70 -1.67 -4.68
C LEU A 99 10.09 -2.24 -4.40
N LYS A 100 11.05 -1.33 -4.26
CA LYS A 100 12.38 -1.62 -3.73
C LYS A 100 12.61 -0.73 -2.52
N LEU A 101 12.88 -1.33 -1.36
CA LEU A 101 13.23 -0.65 -0.13
C LEU A 101 14.74 -0.74 0.09
N THR A 102 15.35 0.39 0.34
CA THR A 102 16.80 0.50 0.62
C THR A 102 17.03 1.49 1.74
N ASN A 103 18.26 1.59 2.21
CA ASN A 103 18.64 2.49 3.32
C ASN A 103 17.74 2.32 4.56
N ILE A 104 17.51 1.04 4.93
CA ILE A 104 16.68 0.70 6.08
C ILE A 104 17.51 0.92 7.36
N PRO A 105 17.07 1.79 8.29
CA PRO A 105 17.81 2.07 9.52
C PRO A 105 18.07 0.79 10.33
N GLY A 106 19.31 0.63 10.80
CA GLY A 106 19.75 -0.54 11.57
C GLY A 106 19.89 -1.84 10.77
N ARG A 107 19.74 -1.78 9.42
CA ARG A 107 19.87 -2.93 8.50
C ARG A 107 20.61 -2.52 7.23
N GLU A 108 21.84 -1.97 7.42
CA GLU A 108 22.66 -1.46 6.32
C GLU A 108 22.92 -2.54 5.28
N GLY A 109 22.76 -2.20 4.01
CA GLY A 109 22.96 -3.11 2.88
C GLY A 109 21.80 -4.07 2.62
N THR A 110 20.75 -4.06 3.45
CA THR A 110 19.55 -4.87 3.21
C THR A 110 18.67 -4.19 2.16
N GLU A 111 18.27 -4.97 1.16
CA GLU A 111 17.28 -4.58 0.16
C GLU A 111 16.06 -5.49 0.28
N LEU A 112 14.87 -4.92 0.26
CA LEU A 112 13.60 -5.66 0.29
C LEU A 112 12.75 -5.29 -0.92
N TYR A 113 11.97 -6.25 -1.40
CA TYR A 113 11.16 -6.10 -2.62
C TYR A 113 9.69 -6.40 -2.36
N PRO A 114 8.99 -5.52 -1.60
CA PRO A 114 7.57 -5.70 -1.36
C PRO A 114 6.72 -5.42 -2.60
N THR A 115 5.50 -5.93 -2.57
CA THR A 115 4.44 -5.50 -3.47
C THR A 115 3.44 -4.63 -2.72
N LEU A 116 3.01 -3.54 -3.36
CA LEU A 116 1.94 -2.65 -2.91
C LEU A 116 0.76 -2.80 -3.87
N GLU A 117 -0.35 -3.30 -3.38
CA GLU A 117 -1.61 -3.31 -4.10
C GLU A 117 -2.46 -2.13 -3.63
N VAL A 118 -2.85 -1.25 -4.55
CA VAL A 118 -3.70 -0.09 -4.28
C VAL A 118 -5.12 -0.41 -4.70
N ALA A 119 -6.03 -0.54 -3.75
CA ALA A 119 -7.40 -0.92 -4.03
C ALA A 119 -8.15 0.17 -4.81
N PRO A 120 -9.10 -0.21 -5.69
CA PRO A 120 -10.03 0.76 -6.28
C PRO A 120 -10.92 1.35 -5.17
N THR A 121 -11.26 2.63 -5.31
CA THR A 121 -12.09 3.31 -4.32
C THR A 121 -13.58 2.99 -4.52
N THR A 122 -14.27 2.89 -3.39
CA THR A 122 -15.73 2.98 -3.29
C THR A 122 -16.13 4.44 -3.00
N PRO A 123 -17.40 4.84 -3.12
CA PRO A 123 -17.82 6.18 -2.73
C PRO A 123 -17.40 6.57 -1.33
N ARG A 124 -17.42 5.61 -0.37
CA ARG A 124 -17.02 5.81 1.02
C ARG A 124 -15.53 6.03 1.16
N THR A 125 -14.71 5.18 0.57
CA THR A 125 -13.25 5.31 0.65
C THR A 125 -12.74 6.50 -0.16
N SER A 126 -13.41 6.87 -1.25
CA SER A 126 -13.12 8.08 -2.02
C SER A 126 -13.34 9.35 -1.19
N ALA A 127 -14.45 9.42 -0.42
CA ALA A 127 -14.72 10.54 0.47
C ALA A 127 -13.65 10.66 1.58
N PHE A 128 -13.16 9.54 2.11
CA PHE A 128 -12.07 9.52 3.07
C PHE A 128 -10.74 9.99 2.44
N LEU A 129 -10.38 9.43 1.28
CA LEU A 129 -9.12 9.71 0.60
C LEU A 129 -9.05 11.11 -0.02
N ALA A 130 -10.18 11.80 -0.16
CA ALA A 130 -10.19 13.20 -0.57
C ALA A 130 -9.42 14.13 0.41
N HIS A 131 -9.27 13.71 1.66
CA HIS A 131 -8.63 14.48 2.73
C HIS A 131 -7.54 13.73 3.49
N ASN A 132 -7.33 12.43 3.18
CA ASN A 132 -6.41 11.57 3.91
C ASN A 132 -5.56 10.75 2.95
N THR A 133 -4.36 10.39 3.38
CA THR A 133 -3.50 9.44 2.67
C THR A 133 -3.78 8.01 3.14
N VAL A 134 -3.44 7.04 2.30
CA VAL A 134 -3.35 5.63 2.70
C VAL A 134 -2.05 5.46 3.49
N PRO A 135 -2.09 5.25 4.81
CA PRO A 135 -0.88 5.17 5.60
C PRO A 135 -0.23 3.79 5.47
N VAL A 136 1.05 3.77 5.16
CA VAL A 136 1.87 2.57 5.10
C VAL A 136 3.01 2.71 6.08
N GLN A 137 3.05 1.82 7.07
CA GLN A 137 4.11 1.79 8.06
C GLN A 137 4.68 0.38 8.18
N LEU A 138 6.01 0.27 8.06
CA LEU A 138 6.76 -0.93 8.36
C LEU A 138 7.41 -0.74 9.73
N THR A 139 7.11 -1.63 10.65
CA THR A 139 7.71 -1.61 11.98
C THR A 139 9.02 -2.39 11.99
N ASP A 140 9.86 -2.17 13.00
CA ASP A 140 11.09 -2.95 13.18
C ASP A 140 10.77 -4.45 13.28
N GLU A 141 9.66 -4.80 13.92
CA GLU A 141 9.22 -6.19 14.03
C GLU A 141 8.86 -6.80 12.66
N ASP A 142 8.19 -6.06 11.79
CA ASP A 142 7.90 -6.51 10.42
C ASP A 142 9.19 -6.78 9.65
N LEU A 143 10.15 -5.86 9.76
CA LEU A 143 11.44 -5.96 9.09
C LEU A 143 12.28 -7.12 9.63
N ASP A 144 12.24 -7.38 10.95
CA ASP A 144 12.90 -8.53 11.56
C ASP A 144 12.29 -9.85 11.08
N GLN A 145 10.96 -9.92 11.00
CA GLN A 145 10.28 -11.10 10.46
C GLN A 145 10.72 -11.40 9.02
N VAL A 146 10.77 -10.36 8.18
CA VAL A 146 11.16 -10.51 6.77
C VAL A 146 12.62 -10.93 6.66
N THR A 147 13.53 -10.31 7.41
CA THR A 147 14.96 -10.64 7.36
C THR A 147 15.28 -12.04 7.90
N THR A 148 14.45 -12.56 8.78
CA THR A 148 14.54 -13.94 9.28
C THR A 148 13.90 -14.97 8.33
N GLY A 149 13.39 -14.53 7.17
CA GLY A 149 12.85 -15.42 6.13
C GLY A 149 11.35 -15.63 6.19
N ASN A 150 10.64 -14.89 7.04
CA ASN A 150 9.19 -14.92 7.11
C ASN A 150 8.56 -14.00 6.06
N PHE A 151 7.29 -14.29 5.73
CA PHE A 151 6.48 -13.46 4.85
C PHE A 151 5.53 -12.62 5.70
N VAL A 152 5.47 -11.30 5.42
CA VAL A 152 4.61 -10.36 6.13
C VAL A 152 3.57 -9.80 5.15
N THR A 153 2.31 -9.90 5.50
CA THR A 153 1.20 -9.23 4.80
C THR A 153 0.58 -8.19 5.72
N LYS A 154 0.49 -6.96 5.25
CA LYS A 154 -0.19 -5.85 5.94
C LYS A 154 -1.33 -5.34 5.08
N VAL A 155 -2.50 -5.18 5.67
CA VAL A 155 -3.69 -4.66 5.00
C VAL A 155 -4.09 -3.36 5.68
N VAL A 156 -4.19 -2.29 4.89
CA VAL A 156 -4.72 -1.00 5.32
C VAL A 156 -6.18 -0.93 4.91
N TYR A 157 -7.08 -0.75 5.85
CA TYR A 157 -8.51 -0.70 5.57
C TYR A 157 -9.21 0.39 6.39
N LEU A 158 -10.33 0.86 5.86
CA LEU A 158 -11.22 1.82 6.53
C LEU A 158 -12.33 1.03 7.24
N PRO A 159 -12.36 0.98 8.58
CA PRO A 159 -13.34 0.18 9.31
C PRO A 159 -14.78 0.61 9.04
N ASP A 160 -15.69 -0.35 8.99
CA ASP A 160 -17.12 -0.06 8.96
C ASP A 160 -17.61 0.51 10.29
N PRO A 161 -18.70 1.33 10.30
CA PRO A 161 -19.21 1.94 11.50
C PRO A 161 -19.48 0.96 12.63
N ASP A 162 -19.92 -0.25 12.31
CA ASP A 162 -20.25 -1.29 13.31
C ASP A 162 -19.00 -1.85 14.03
N TYR A 163 -17.80 -1.63 13.45
CA TYR A 163 -16.52 -2.04 14.05
C TYR A 163 -15.74 -0.88 14.66
N GLN A 164 -16.34 0.32 14.71
CA GLN A 164 -15.66 1.53 15.22
C GLN A 164 -15.51 1.56 16.75
N GLU A 165 -16.18 0.70 17.50
CA GLU A 165 -16.02 0.63 18.96
C GLU A 165 -14.59 0.29 19.39
N LEU A 166 -13.78 -0.28 18.49
CA LEU A 166 -12.36 -0.54 18.70
C LEU A 166 -11.46 0.64 18.30
N ALA A 167 -11.99 1.63 17.60
CA ALA A 167 -11.27 2.84 17.26
C ALA A 167 -11.40 3.84 18.41
N VAL A 168 -10.36 3.97 19.22
CA VAL A 168 -10.31 4.98 20.28
C VAL A 168 -10.48 6.36 19.64
N ALA A 169 -11.57 7.02 19.94
CA ALA A 169 -11.88 8.34 19.42
C ALA A 169 -10.74 9.32 19.75
N GLY A 170 -10.17 9.96 18.73
CA GLY A 170 -9.22 11.05 18.87
C GLY A 170 -7.74 10.70 18.71
N VAL A 171 -7.38 9.47 18.35
CA VAL A 171 -5.98 9.11 18.05
C VAL A 171 -5.83 8.96 16.54
N GLU A 172 -5.13 9.87 15.90
CA GLU A 172 -4.68 9.77 14.49
C GLU A 172 -3.57 8.71 14.33
N THR A 173 -3.62 7.67 15.12
CA THR A 173 -2.59 6.63 15.15
C THR A 173 -3.07 5.45 14.34
N LEU A 174 -2.24 5.03 13.40
CA LEU A 174 -2.42 3.78 12.68
C LEU A 174 -2.45 2.61 13.67
N VAL A 175 -3.61 2.01 13.87
CA VAL A 175 -3.74 0.84 14.75
C VAL A 175 -3.33 -0.40 13.96
N SER A 176 -2.22 -1.01 14.36
CA SER A 176 -1.79 -2.29 13.82
C SER A 176 -2.33 -3.41 14.71
N THR A 177 -3.21 -4.24 14.17
CA THR A 177 -3.75 -5.41 14.87
C THR A 177 -3.08 -6.67 14.32
N ARG A 178 -2.44 -7.44 15.19
CA ARG A 178 -1.90 -8.75 14.82
C ARG A 178 -3.03 -9.78 14.85
N LEU A 179 -3.12 -10.58 13.80
CA LEU A 179 -4.06 -11.69 13.72
C LEU A 179 -3.43 -12.99 14.20
N ASP A 180 -4.28 -13.91 14.66
CA ASP A 180 -3.85 -15.26 15.03
C ASP A 180 -3.32 -16.02 13.81
N PRO A 181 -2.37 -16.95 14.01
CA PRO A 181 -1.87 -17.79 12.93
C PRO A 181 -2.99 -18.54 12.20
N GLY A 182 -2.97 -18.52 10.86
CA GLY A 182 -3.97 -19.18 10.03
C GLY A 182 -5.15 -18.30 9.60
N ILE A 183 -5.27 -17.08 10.12
CA ILE A 183 -6.26 -16.13 9.63
C ILE A 183 -5.67 -15.31 8.48
N ASP A 184 -6.37 -15.30 7.34
CA ASP A 184 -5.98 -14.47 6.20
C ASP A 184 -6.29 -12.99 6.50
N PRO A 185 -5.28 -12.10 6.54
CA PRO A 185 -5.47 -10.70 6.87
C PRO A 185 -6.32 -9.94 5.84
N VAL A 186 -6.32 -10.37 4.58
CA VAL A 186 -7.12 -9.75 3.52
C VAL A 186 -8.60 -10.06 3.74
N VAL A 187 -8.94 -11.32 3.99
CA VAL A 187 -10.31 -11.75 4.27
C VAL A 187 -10.84 -11.09 5.54
N GLU A 188 -10.02 -11.00 6.58
CA GLU A 188 -10.42 -10.37 7.83
C GLU A 188 -10.62 -8.86 7.69
N ALA A 189 -9.77 -8.18 6.92
CA ALA A 189 -9.92 -6.76 6.63
C ALA A 189 -11.18 -6.46 5.82
N ASP A 190 -11.45 -7.27 4.79
CA ASP A 190 -12.66 -7.14 3.96
C ASP A 190 -13.94 -7.32 4.79
N ARG A 191 -13.91 -8.23 5.76
CA ARG A 191 -15.02 -8.43 6.71
C ARG A 191 -15.24 -7.24 7.64
N ARG A 192 -14.17 -6.52 8.02
CA ARG A 192 -14.22 -5.41 8.98
C ARG A 192 -14.45 -4.05 8.34
N GLY A 193 -14.22 -3.93 7.04
CA GLY A 193 -14.35 -2.64 6.35
C GLY A 193 -13.90 -2.69 4.91
N SER A 194 -13.54 -1.52 4.39
CA SER A 194 -13.13 -1.34 3.00
C SER A 194 -11.61 -1.28 2.89
N ILE A 195 -11.01 -2.18 2.11
CA ILE A 195 -9.57 -2.23 1.89
C ILE A 195 -9.12 -1.00 1.08
N LEU A 196 -8.04 -0.37 1.52
CA LEU A 196 -7.39 0.75 0.85
C LEU A 196 -6.10 0.32 0.14
N ALA A 197 -5.29 -0.51 0.81
CA ALA A 197 -4.06 -1.05 0.24
C ALA A 197 -3.65 -2.36 0.94
N ILE A 198 -2.89 -3.17 0.22
CA ILE A 198 -2.28 -4.39 0.74
C ILE A 198 -0.79 -4.34 0.45
N ILE A 199 0.04 -4.64 1.45
CA ILE A 199 1.47 -4.73 1.31
C ILE A 199 1.90 -6.14 1.66
N ARG A 200 2.68 -6.76 0.77
CA ARG A 200 3.25 -8.09 0.96
C ARG A 200 4.75 -8.00 0.84
N ILE A 201 5.46 -8.51 1.85
CA ILE A 201 6.91 -8.48 1.93
C ILE A 201 7.41 -9.86 2.26
N GLY A 202 8.33 -10.37 1.46
CA GLY A 202 9.07 -11.60 1.70
C GLY A 202 10.58 -11.37 1.55
N ASN A 203 11.38 -12.31 2.05
CA ASN A 203 12.85 -12.25 1.93
C ASN A 203 13.37 -12.99 0.68
N LYS A 204 12.55 -13.24 -0.30
CA LYS A 204 12.97 -13.90 -1.55
C LYS A 204 12.47 -13.11 -2.75
N ASP A 205 13.40 -12.93 -3.68
CA ASP A 205 13.18 -12.44 -5.04
C ASP A 205 12.17 -13.30 -5.84
#